data_a2a88f121cde7c57f054b6682819788a
#
_entry.id   a2a88f121cde7c57f054b6682819788a
#
_cell.length_a   1.000
_cell.length_b   1.000
_cell.length_c   1.000
_cell.angle_alpha   90.00
_cell.angle_beta   90.00
_cell.angle_gamma   90.00
#
_symmetry.space_group_name_H-M   'P 1'
#
loop_
_entity.id
_entity.type
_entity.pdbx_description
1 polymer ?
#
loop_
_entity_poly.entity_id
_entity_poly.type
_entity_poly.pdbx_seq_one_letter_code
_entity_poly.pdbx_strand_id
1 'polypeptide(L)'
;IMIETELRRAFRSRGMLVVVLVAVILAAGNLYSSLQMDRHFAEIRKMMLEQHDVTYYPYIAFEKYIGDNMFLPYNGIYYILFPILAVLPFGTSLVRDEQLHYTRNILVRQSKRRYFLAKYIAAYVSGAVAVLLPLALSFALCATKYPCAELYQRAQRSVIMDRNMFSQFYYTAPWIYMLIY
;
A
#
# COMPACT_ATOMS: atom_id res chain seq x y z
N ILE A 1 -0.86 -5.05 28.51
CA ILE A 1 -1.05 -3.67 29.00
C ILE A 1 -0.01 -2.72 28.37
N MET A 2 1.31 -2.99 28.48
CA MET A 2 2.34 -2.06 27.99
C MET A 2 2.39 -1.96 26.45
N ILE A 3 2.35 -3.07 25.74
CA ILE A 3 2.30 -3.13 24.27
C ILE A 3 1.05 -2.41 23.75
N GLU A 4 -0.09 -2.63 24.36
CA GLU A 4 -1.35 -1.98 24.01
C GLU A 4 -1.29 -0.46 24.16
N THR A 5 -0.67 0.02 25.25
CA THR A 5 -0.48 1.44 25.49
C THR A 5 0.40 2.09 24.42
N GLU A 6 1.51 1.44 24.05
CA GLU A 6 2.42 1.94 23.02
C GLU A 6 1.78 1.87 21.62
N LEU A 7 1.02 0.82 21.31
CA LEU A 7 0.23 0.73 20.06
C LEU A 7 -0.81 1.84 19.98
N ARG A 8 -1.60 2.04 21.04
CA ARG A 8 -2.58 3.14 21.10
C ARG A 8 -1.93 4.51 20.88
N ARG A 9 -0.73 4.69 21.43
CA ARG A 9 0.06 5.90 21.28
C ARG A 9 0.54 6.10 19.84
N ALA A 10 0.99 5.04 19.17
CA ALA A 10 1.40 5.05 17.76
C ALA A 10 0.24 5.42 16.84
N PHE A 11 -0.91 4.75 16.98
CA PHE A 11 -2.09 4.99 16.15
C PHE A 11 -2.76 6.35 16.41
N ARG A 12 -2.58 6.93 17.58
CA ARG A 12 -3.11 8.24 17.93
C ARG A 12 -2.11 9.37 17.72
N SER A 13 -0.97 9.09 17.14
CA SER A 13 0.09 10.06 16.84
C SER A 13 -0.29 10.99 15.70
N ARG A 14 0.27 12.20 15.70
CA ARG A 14 0.17 13.13 14.57
C ARG A 14 0.80 12.53 13.30
N GLY A 15 1.84 11.72 13.46
CA GLY A 15 2.47 11.01 12.36
C GLY A 15 1.51 10.06 11.64
N MET A 16 0.67 9.33 12.40
CA MET A 16 -0.35 8.45 11.82
C MET A 16 -1.44 9.23 11.08
N LEU A 17 -1.83 10.40 11.56
CA LEU A 17 -2.77 11.27 10.83
C LEU A 17 -2.20 11.72 9.48
N VAL A 18 -0.91 12.08 9.44
CA VAL A 18 -0.23 12.42 8.18
C VAL A 18 -0.20 11.22 7.23
N VAL A 19 0.09 10.03 7.74
CA VAL A 19 0.07 8.79 6.95
C VAL A 19 -1.30 8.56 6.32
N VAL A 20 -2.38 8.67 7.09
CA VAL A 20 -3.75 8.50 6.59
C VAL A 20 -4.05 9.53 5.50
N LEU A 21 -3.69 10.79 5.69
CA LEU A 21 -3.91 11.84 4.72
C LEU A 21 -3.15 11.57 3.42
N VAL A 22 -1.87 11.22 3.50
CA VAL A 22 -1.04 10.85 2.34
C VAL A 22 -1.62 9.62 1.64
N ALA A 23 -2.06 8.60 2.38
CA ALA A 23 -2.68 7.41 1.82
C ALA A 23 -3.94 7.72 1.00
N VAL A 24 -4.80 8.59 1.51
CA VAL A 24 -6.02 9.03 0.80
C VAL A 24 -5.66 9.79 -0.46
N ILE A 25 -4.68 10.71 -0.39
CA ILE A 25 -4.23 11.49 -1.56
C ILE A 25 -3.65 10.56 -2.64
N LEU A 26 -2.79 9.62 -2.26
CA LEU A 26 -2.19 8.67 -3.20
C LEU A 26 -3.25 7.76 -3.84
N ALA A 27 -4.17 7.22 -3.05
CA ALA A 27 -5.21 6.32 -3.53
C ALA A 27 -6.20 7.04 -4.46
N ALA A 28 -6.64 8.24 -4.11
CA ALA A 28 -7.53 9.06 -4.96
C ALA A 28 -6.83 9.53 -6.24
N GLY A 29 -5.58 9.96 -6.13
CA GLY A 29 -4.77 10.36 -7.28
C GLY A 29 -4.51 9.22 -8.25
N ASN A 30 -4.22 8.02 -7.73
CA ASN A 30 -4.05 6.81 -8.55
C ASN A 30 -5.33 6.45 -9.31
N LEU A 31 -6.49 6.47 -8.66
CA LEU A 31 -7.77 6.22 -9.31
C LEU A 31 -8.05 7.28 -10.38
N TYR A 32 -7.84 8.56 -10.07
CA TYR A 32 -8.03 9.64 -11.03
C TYR A 32 -7.13 9.48 -12.27
N SER A 33 -5.86 9.19 -12.07
CA SER A 33 -4.89 8.95 -13.15
C SER A 33 -5.29 7.74 -14.00
N SER A 34 -5.73 6.65 -13.38
CA SER A 34 -6.20 5.46 -14.07
C SER A 34 -7.43 5.76 -14.96
N LEU A 35 -8.39 6.52 -14.43
CA LEU A 35 -9.58 6.92 -15.19
C LEU A 35 -9.26 7.85 -16.38
N GLN A 36 -8.31 8.77 -16.21
CA GLN A 36 -7.85 9.63 -17.30
C GLN A 36 -7.15 8.81 -18.41
N MET A 37 -6.29 7.89 -18.00
CA MET A 37 -5.61 6.98 -18.94
C MET A 37 -6.62 6.15 -19.73
N ASP A 38 -7.64 5.61 -19.08
CA ASP A 38 -8.66 4.81 -19.74
C ASP A 38 -9.49 5.63 -20.74
N ARG A 39 -9.78 6.90 -20.43
CA ARG A 39 -10.45 7.82 -21.36
C ARG A 39 -9.58 8.10 -22.59
N HIS A 40 -8.29 8.37 -22.37
CA HIS A 40 -7.37 8.66 -23.47
C HIS A 40 -7.23 7.46 -24.42
N PHE A 41 -7.16 6.25 -23.89
CA PHE A 41 -7.08 5.03 -24.70
C PHE A 41 -8.42 4.53 -25.24
N ALA A 42 -9.55 5.08 -24.81
CA ALA A 42 -10.87 4.64 -25.29
C ALA A 42 -11.07 4.87 -26.79
N GLU A 43 -10.55 5.97 -27.32
CA GLU A 43 -10.63 6.29 -28.75
C GLU A 43 -9.72 5.37 -29.58
N ILE A 44 -8.49 5.18 -29.15
CA ILE A 44 -7.54 4.27 -29.79
C ILE A 44 -8.10 2.84 -29.81
N ARG A 45 -8.74 2.43 -28.72
CA ARG A 45 -9.40 1.13 -28.58
C ARG A 45 -10.53 0.92 -29.59
N LYS A 46 -11.38 1.93 -29.79
CA LYS A 46 -12.45 1.88 -30.79
C LYS A 46 -11.88 1.65 -32.18
N MET A 47 -10.85 2.39 -32.57
CA MET A 47 -10.18 2.23 -33.86
C MET A 47 -9.58 0.82 -34.04
N MET A 48 -8.98 0.26 -32.99
CA MET A 48 -8.41 -1.10 -33.04
C MET A 48 -9.48 -2.20 -33.15
N LEU A 49 -10.62 -2.04 -32.49
CA LEU A 49 -11.74 -2.98 -32.58
C LEU A 49 -12.42 -2.96 -33.94
N GLU A 50 -12.45 -1.82 -34.62
CA GLU A 50 -13.01 -1.68 -35.95
C GLU A 50 -12.10 -2.27 -37.06
N GLN A 51 -10.79 -2.29 -36.84
CA GLN A 51 -9.81 -2.73 -37.83
C GLN A 51 -9.40 -4.21 -37.72
N HIS A 52 -9.56 -4.82 -36.56
CA HIS A 52 -9.07 -6.18 -36.31
C HIS A 52 -10.07 -6.94 -35.41
N ASP A 53 -10.22 -8.22 -35.68
CA ASP A 53 -10.98 -9.18 -34.87
C ASP A 53 -10.26 -9.49 -33.55
N VAL A 54 -9.97 -8.43 -32.73
CA VAL A 54 -9.20 -8.55 -31.51
C VAL A 54 -10.15 -8.64 -30.31
N THR A 55 -10.10 -9.74 -29.61
CA THR A 55 -10.84 -9.93 -28.35
C THR A 55 -10.34 -8.93 -27.29
N TYR A 56 -11.23 -8.02 -26.92
CA TYR A 56 -10.93 -7.03 -25.88
C TYR A 56 -11.23 -7.58 -24.48
N TYR A 57 -10.23 -7.54 -23.60
CA TYR A 57 -10.39 -7.84 -22.19
C TYR A 57 -10.44 -6.53 -21.38
N PRO A 58 -11.48 -6.30 -20.55
CA PRO A 58 -11.55 -5.12 -19.70
C PRO A 58 -10.45 -5.13 -18.65
N TYR A 59 -10.04 -3.94 -18.21
CA TYR A 59 -9.12 -3.81 -17.07
C TYR A 59 -9.78 -4.32 -15.78
N ILE A 60 -9.01 -4.94 -14.92
CA ILE A 60 -9.43 -5.42 -13.60
C ILE A 60 -8.80 -4.62 -12.47
N ALA A 61 -9.39 -4.68 -11.28
CA ALA A 61 -8.93 -3.93 -10.12
C ALA A 61 -7.48 -4.26 -9.73
N PHE A 62 -7.06 -5.50 -9.93
CA PHE A 62 -5.69 -5.96 -9.64
C PHE A 62 -4.63 -5.33 -10.56
N GLU A 63 -4.99 -4.86 -11.74
CA GLU A 63 -4.06 -4.20 -12.68
C GLU A 63 -3.98 -2.67 -12.47
N LYS A 64 -4.86 -2.09 -11.64
CA LYS A 64 -5.02 -0.64 -11.52
C LYS A 64 -4.71 -0.08 -10.13
N TYR A 65 -4.51 -0.92 -9.11
CA TYR A 65 -4.14 -0.43 -7.78
C TYR A 65 -2.65 -0.03 -7.72
N ILE A 66 -2.26 0.72 -6.69
CA ILE A 66 -0.86 1.03 -6.40
C ILE A 66 -0.16 -0.27 -6.03
N GLY A 67 0.86 -0.65 -6.76
CA GLY A 67 1.62 -1.89 -6.53
C GLY A 67 1.77 -2.75 -7.77
N ASP A 68 0.84 -2.72 -8.74
CA ASP A 68 0.98 -3.50 -9.96
C ASP A 68 1.70 -2.72 -11.08
N ASN A 69 1.33 -1.48 -11.32
CA ASN A 69 1.78 -0.74 -12.50
C ASN A 69 2.83 0.34 -12.19
N MET A 70 4.11 0.02 -12.34
CA MET A 70 5.24 0.95 -12.14
C MET A 70 5.21 2.19 -13.07
N PHE A 71 4.47 2.16 -14.18
CA PHE A 71 4.41 3.27 -15.13
C PHE A 71 3.45 4.38 -14.71
N LEU A 72 2.58 4.15 -13.72
CA LEU A 72 1.73 5.21 -13.18
C LEU A 72 2.52 6.08 -12.20
N PRO A 73 2.40 7.41 -12.29
CA PRO A 73 3.20 8.34 -11.47
C PRO A 73 2.99 8.14 -9.96
N TYR A 74 1.79 7.79 -9.53
CA TYR A 74 1.47 7.57 -8.12
C TYR A 74 2.12 6.33 -7.52
N ASN A 75 2.41 5.30 -8.34
CA ASN A 75 3.16 4.13 -7.92
C ASN A 75 4.61 4.49 -7.61
N GLY A 76 5.27 5.23 -8.52
CA GLY A 76 6.62 5.72 -8.29
C GLY A 76 6.72 6.60 -7.04
N ILE A 77 5.77 7.52 -6.85
CA ILE A 77 5.70 8.37 -5.65
C ILE A 77 5.53 7.52 -4.39
N TYR A 78 4.65 6.52 -4.40
CA TYR A 78 4.46 5.63 -3.26
C TYR A 78 5.76 4.91 -2.87
N TYR A 79 6.50 4.33 -3.83
CA TYR A 79 7.75 3.63 -3.54
C TYR A 79 8.85 4.54 -3.00
N ILE A 80 8.89 5.81 -3.42
CA ILE A 80 9.80 6.81 -2.84
C ILE A 80 9.39 7.17 -1.41
N LEU A 81 8.10 7.31 -1.15
CA LEU A 81 7.57 7.67 0.17
C LEU A 81 7.52 6.51 1.17
N PHE A 82 7.55 5.27 0.69
CA PHE A 82 7.44 4.04 1.48
C PHE A 82 8.32 4.04 2.75
N PRO A 83 9.64 4.30 2.73
CA PRO A 83 10.44 4.27 3.95
C PRO A 83 10.08 5.40 4.91
N ILE A 84 9.67 6.56 4.39
CA ILE A 84 9.24 7.70 5.21
C ILE A 84 7.93 7.36 5.92
N LEU A 85 6.95 6.79 5.19
CA LEU A 85 5.65 6.38 5.75
C LEU A 85 5.82 5.34 6.86
N ALA A 86 6.74 4.39 6.70
CA ALA A 86 7.00 3.35 7.69
C ALA A 86 7.49 3.93 9.04
N VAL A 87 8.28 5.01 9.01
CA VAL A 87 8.89 5.60 10.22
C VAL A 87 7.99 6.65 10.87
N LEU A 88 7.15 7.35 10.12
CA LEU A 88 6.33 8.48 10.59
C LEU A 88 5.49 8.22 11.84
N PRO A 89 4.79 7.07 12.00
CA PRO A 89 3.89 6.86 13.13
C PRO A 89 4.58 6.83 14.48
N PHE A 90 5.79 6.28 14.53
CA PHE A 90 6.43 5.96 15.80
C PHE A 90 7.95 6.27 15.88
N GLY A 91 8.57 6.71 14.79
CA GLY A 91 10.03 6.90 14.70
C GLY A 91 10.63 7.83 15.76
N THR A 92 9.89 8.88 16.14
CA THR A 92 10.36 9.86 17.13
C THR A 92 10.01 9.52 18.57
N SER A 93 9.33 8.38 18.83
CA SER A 93 8.77 8.07 20.14
C SER A 93 9.85 7.84 21.22
N LEU A 94 10.97 7.20 20.85
CA LEU A 94 12.09 6.96 21.76
C LEU A 94 12.75 8.26 22.19
N VAL A 95 13.06 9.13 21.22
CA VAL A 95 13.70 10.44 21.48
C VAL A 95 12.81 11.30 22.37
N ARG A 96 11.50 11.32 22.09
CA ARG A 96 10.53 12.07 22.89
C ARG A 96 10.41 11.54 24.32
N ASP A 97 10.44 10.22 24.51
CA ASP A 97 10.39 9.62 25.84
C ASP A 97 11.67 9.89 26.65
N GLU A 98 12.80 9.99 25.99
CA GLU A 98 14.07 10.35 26.62
C GLU A 98 14.08 11.81 27.05
N GLN A 99 13.65 12.72 26.17
CA GLN A 99 13.54 14.16 26.48
C GLN A 99 12.58 14.45 27.63
N LEU A 100 11.49 13.69 27.75
CA LEU A 100 10.50 13.83 28.83
C LEU A 100 10.91 13.05 30.11
N HIS A 101 12.10 12.46 30.16
CA HIS A 101 12.57 11.63 31.27
C HIS A 101 11.64 10.45 31.60
N TYR A 102 10.71 10.12 30.72
CA TYR A 102 9.72 9.05 30.87
C TYR A 102 10.39 7.68 30.95
N THR A 103 11.45 7.49 30.20
CA THR A 103 12.25 6.24 30.18
C THR A 103 12.80 5.91 31.57
N ARG A 104 13.32 6.91 32.31
CA ARG A 104 13.88 6.69 33.65
C ARG A 104 12.81 6.23 34.65
N ASN A 105 11.64 6.83 34.60
CA ASN A 105 10.53 6.52 35.51
C ASN A 105 9.96 5.12 35.29
N ILE A 106 9.95 4.64 34.05
CA ILE A 106 9.48 3.29 33.72
C ILE A 106 10.52 2.23 34.06
N LEU A 107 11.80 2.50 33.79
CA LEU A 107 12.85 1.54 34.05
C LEU A 107 13.07 1.22 35.54
N VAL A 108 12.59 2.05 36.45
CA VAL A 108 12.54 1.77 37.89
C VAL A 108 11.48 0.71 38.22
N ARG A 109 10.39 0.66 37.45
CA ARG A 109 9.22 -0.21 37.73
C ARG A 109 9.17 -1.46 36.85
N GLN A 110 9.87 -1.46 35.71
CA GLN A 110 9.83 -2.57 34.73
C GLN A 110 11.21 -2.89 34.18
N SER A 111 11.39 -4.14 33.72
CA SER A 111 12.64 -4.55 33.09
C SER A 111 12.87 -3.85 31.75
N LYS A 112 14.12 -3.46 31.51
CA LYS A 112 14.56 -2.83 30.24
C LYS A 112 14.09 -3.61 29.01
N ARG A 113 14.22 -4.94 29.04
CA ARG A 113 13.86 -5.81 27.90
C ARG A 113 12.38 -5.68 27.53
N ARG A 114 11.47 -5.68 28.51
CA ARG A 114 10.02 -5.54 28.26
C ARG A 114 9.66 -4.18 27.68
N TYR A 115 10.31 -3.12 28.14
CA TYR A 115 10.10 -1.76 27.63
C TYR A 115 10.50 -1.65 26.16
N PHE A 116 11.73 -2.03 25.80
CA PHE A 116 12.23 -1.95 24.43
C PHE A 116 11.48 -2.90 23.49
N LEU A 117 11.12 -4.11 23.93
CA LEU A 117 10.32 -5.06 23.16
C LEU A 117 8.94 -4.47 22.83
N ALA A 118 8.26 -3.86 23.80
CA ALA A 118 6.96 -3.23 23.57
C ALA A 118 7.05 -2.10 22.54
N LYS A 119 8.09 -1.26 22.61
CA LYS A 119 8.34 -0.21 21.64
C LYS A 119 8.68 -0.75 20.26
N TYR A 120 9.50 -1.77 20.18
CA TYR A 120 9.84 -2.40 18.90
C TYR A 120 8.62 -2.98 18.21
N ILE A 121 7.79 -3.72 18.94
CA ILE A 121 6.53 -4.27 18.42
C ILE A 121 5.59 -3.14 17.95
N ALA A 122 5.44 -2.08 18.75
CA ALA A 122 4.60 -0.94 18.39
C ALA A 122 5.10 -0.23 17.14
N ALA A 123 6.42 -0.03 17.00
CA ALA A 123 7.02 0.57 15.81
C ALA A 123 6.82 -0.30 14.57
N TYR A 124 7.05 -1.60 14.70
CA TYR A 124 6.88 -2.55 13.60
C TYR A 124 5.43 -2.61 13.12
N VAL A 125 4.47 -2.82 14.03
CA VAL A 125 3.04 -2.92 13.68
C VAL A 125 2.52 -1.61 13.09
N SER A 126 2.85 -0.46 13.71
CA SER A 126 2.39 0.83 13.20
C SER A 126 3.02 1.20 11.86
N GLY A 127 4.29 0.85 11.64
CA GLY A 127 4.97 1.01 10.37
C GLY A 127 4.39 0.12 9.27
N ALA A 128 4.13 -1.15 9.59
CA ALA A 128 3.48 -2.07 8.64
C ALA A 128 2.08 -1.56 8.22
N VAL A 129 1.27 -1.12 9.18
CA VAL A 129 -0.05 -0.52 8.87
C VAL A 129 0.09 0.74 8.03
N ALA A 130 1.06 1.60 8.32
CA ALA A 130 1.31 2.83 7.57
C ALA A 130 1.65 2.58 6.11
N VAL A 131 2.35 1.49 5.82
CA VAL A 131 2.71 1.06 4.47
C VAL A 131 1.54 0.38 3.75
N LEU A 132 0.85 -0.52 4.43
CA LEU A 132 -0.26 -1.28 3.83
C LEU A 132 -1.50 -0.41 3.57
N LEU A 133 -1.69 0.66 4.32
CA LEU A 133 -2.88 1.50 4.25
C LEU A 133 -3.09 2.16 2.88
N PRO A 134 -2.07 2.78 2.22
CA PRO A 134 -2.23 3.30 0.87
C PRO A 134 -2.58 2.23 -0.17
N LEU A 135 -1.98 1.04 -0.06
CA LEU A 135 -2.25 -0.08 -0.96
C LEU A 135 -3.69 -0.57 -0.81
N ALA A 136 -4.13 -0.81 0.43
CA ALA A 136 -5.49 -1.26 0.71
C ALA A 136 -6.55 -0.24 0.28
N LEU A 137 -6.33 1.06 0.54
CA LEU A 137 -7.23 2.12 0.10
C LEU A 137 -7.27 2.24 -1.42
N SER A 138 -6.11 2.18 -2.08
CA SER A 138 -6.05 2.23 -3.54
C SER A 138 -6.78 1.06 -4.17
N PHE A 139 -6.55 -0.16 -3.66
CA PHE A 139 -7.27 -1.34 -4.12
C PHE A 139 -8.79 -1.22 -3.91
N ALA A 140 -9.21 -0.83 -2.71
CA ALA A 140 -10.63 -0.64 -2.40
C ALA A 140 -11.30 0.38 -3.33
N LEU A 141 -10.64 1.52 -3.61
CA LEU A 141 -11.14 2.52 -4.55
C LEU A 141 -11.17 1.98 -5.99
N CYS A 142 -10.14 1.27 -6.44
CA CYS A 142 -10.14 0.66 -7.77
C CYS A 142 -11.26 -0.39 -7.90
N ALA A 143 -11.50 -1.21 -6.89
CA ALA A 143 -12.55 -2.22 -6.87
C ALA A 143 -13.97 -1.62 -6.99
N THR A 144 -14.18 -0.33 -6.69
CA THR A 144 -15.47 0.35 -6.92
C THR A 144 -15.77 0.63 -8.40
N LYS A 145 -14.74 0.64 -9.26
CA LYS A 145 -14.83 1.01 -10.69
C LYS A 145 -14.47 -0.13 -11.62
N TYR A 146 -13.57 -1.00 -11.21
CA TYR A 146 -13.08 -2.11 -12.00
C TYR A 146 -13.53 -3.43 -11.40
N PRO A 147 -13.91 -4.43 -12.21
CA PRO A 147 -14.30 -5.75 -11.72
C PRO A 147 -13.12 -6.47 -11.07
N CYS A 148 -13.38 -7.18 -9.98
CA CYS A 148 -12.44 -8.12 -9.37
C CYS A 148 -12.59 -9.50 -10.02
N ALA A 149 -12.36 -9.60 -11.32
CA ALA A 149 -12.46 -10.84 -12.09
C ALA A 149 -11.11 -11.58 -12.10
N GLU A 150 -11.14 -12.84 -12.54
CA GLU A 150 -9.91 -13.62 -12.74
C GLU A 150 -9.04 -13.02 -13.83
N LEU A 151 -7.72 -13.10 -13.62
CA LEU A 151 -6.72 -12.64 -14.57
C LEU A 151 -6.62 -13.62 -15.76
N TYR A 152 -6.84 -13.14 -16.96
CA TYR A 152 -6.62 -13.93 -18.15
C TYR A 152 -5.16 -13.81 -18.60
N GLN A 153 -4.44 -14.93 -18.64
CA GLN A 153 -3.05 -15.01 -19.06
C GLN A 153 -2.78 -14.38 -20.45
N ARG A 154 -3.76 -14.45 -21.37
CA ARG A 154 -3.67 -13.88 -22.72
C ARG A 154 -3.87 -12.38 -22.81
N ALA A 155 -4.34 -11.76 -21.74
CA ALA A 155 -4.59 -10.32 -21.66
C ALA A 155 -3.42 -9.54 -21.02
N GLN A 156 -2.22 -10.08 -21.10
CA GLN A 156 -1.01 -9.55 -20.43
C GLN A 156 -0.82 -8.05 -20.66
N ARG A 157 -1.25 -7.28 -19.70
CA ARG A 157 -1.00 -5.83 -19.61
C ARG A 157 -0.21 -5.48 -18.35
N SER A 158 -0.05 -6.44 -17.45
CA SER A 158 0.72 -6.25 -16.24
C SER A 158 2.21 -6.39 -16.52
N VAL A 159 3.01 -5.71 -15.70
CA VAL A 159 4.48 -5.76 -15.76
C VAL A 159 5.02 -7.15 -15.39
N ILE A 160 4.16 -8.01 -14.84
CA ILE A 160 4.54 -9.36 -14.43
C ILE A 160 4.56 -10.25 -15.65
N MET A 161 5.77 -10.49 -16.14
CA MET A 161 6.01 -11.42 -17.25
C MET A 161 5.86 -12.87 -16.81
N ASP A 162 5.45 -13.78 -17.71
CA ASP A 162 5.29 -15.22 -17.46
C ASP A 162 6.55 -15.91 -16.90
N ARG A 163 7.72 -15.30 -17.08
CA ARG A 163 9.00 -15.80 -16.59
C ARG A 163 9.33 -15.35 -15.16
N ASN A 164 8.49 -14.55 -14.51
CA ASN A 164 8.70 -14.18 -13.13
C ASN A 164 8.36 -15.37 -12.22
N MET A 165 9.18 -15.62 -11.19
CA MET A 165 9.00 -16.70 -10.22
C MET A 165 7.62 -16.70 -9.55
N PHE A 166 6.99 -15.53 -9.42
CA PHE A 166 5.67 -15.36 -8.81
C PHE A 166 4.52 -15.24 -9.81
N SER A 167 4.76 -15.39 -11.12
CA SER A 167 3.72 -15.24 -12.15
C SER A 167 2.57 -16.22 -11.96
N GLN A 168 2.85 -17.48 -11.59
CA GLN A 168 1.80 -18.45 -11.31
C GLN A 168 0.88 -18.03 -10.18
N PHE A 169 1.42 -17.47 -9.10
CA PHE A 169 0.61 -16.96 -7.98
C PHE A 169 -0.23 -15.74 -8.39
N TYR A 170 0.30 -14.89 -9.24
CA TYR A 170 -0.43 -13.74 -9.76
C TYR A 170 -1.67 -14.16 -10.56
N TYR A 171 -1.55 -15.17 -11.41
CA TYR A 171 -2.67 -15.62 -12.25
C TYR A 171 -3.64 -16.57 -11.54
N THR A 172 -3.15 -17.44 -10.65
CA THR A 172 -3.98 -18.46 -9.98
C THR A 172 -4.61 -17.95 -8.68
N ALA A 173 -3.90 -17.09 -7.95
CA ALA A 173 -4.34 -16.59 -6.66
C ALA A 173 -3.87 -15.14 -6.45
N PRO A 174 -4.47 -14.15 -7.14
CA PRO A 174 -4.05 -12.75 -7.10
C PRO A 174 -4.07 -12.16 -5.67
N TRP A 175 -4.96 -12.68 -4.81
CA TRP A 175 -5.02 -12.29 -3.40
C TRP A 175 -3.77 -12.70 -2.62
N ILE A 176 -3.21 -13.88 -2.90
CA ILE A 176 -1.97 -14.35 -2.26
C ILE A 176 -0.81 -13.51 -2.75
N TYR A 177 -0.76 -13.22 -4.03
CA TYR A 177 0.26 -12.33 -4.61
C TYR A 177 0.25 -10.95 -3.94
N MET A 178 -0.93 -10.35 -3.76
CA MET A 178 -1.10 -9.05 -3.11
C MET A 178 -0.66 -9.05 -1.63
N LEU A 179 -0.72 -10.22 -0.94
CA LEU A 179 -0.25 -10.37 0.44
C LEU A 179 1.26 -10.56 0.55
N ILE A 180 1.89 -11.14 -0.48
CA ILE A 180 3.33 -11.42 -0.50
C ILE A 180 4.12 -10.20 -0.98
N TYR A 181 3.56 -9.45 -1.92
CA TYR A 181 4.16 -8.26 -2.51
C TYR A 181 4.05 -7.05 -1.61
#